data_6c4763fc5ea2cc6baf366449c50e2a5e
#
_entry.id   6c4763fc5ea2cc6baf366449c50e2a5e
#
_cell.length_a   1.000
_cell.length_b   1.000
_cell.length_c   1.000
_cell.angle_alpha   90.00
_cell.angle_beta   90.00
_cell.angle_gamma   90.00
#
_symmetry.space_group_name_H-M   'P 1'
#
loop_
_entity.id
_entity.type
_entity.pdbx_description
1 polymer ?
#
loop_
_entity_poly.entity_id
_entity_poly.type
_entity_poly.pdbx_seq_one_letter_code
_entity_poly.pdbx_strand_id
1 'polypeptide(L)'
;MKPLRFRIVLGALLLCSLPAFAADQSGSSTDKSSQDGSENAAWAAMAKSQSSTTQGTVNVEGTSVAYDAIAGTLVLDGNGLDEHTPQTSMSYVAYIKRGADPSKRPITFLYNGGPGSSTVWLHMGAFGPKRIVTKDDTHTPAAPYQLVNNDYSLLDVSDLVFVDAPGTGFGRLLPQGDTKEAREKNFKELSKKIWSVDGDARMFAKFITTFLSQHDRWNSPKYLFGESYGTTRSAVLAADLETRDNVDLNGVILLSQILNFATSVDGADNSPGIDLPYVLALPTYAATAWYHHKLPKYEHGSLKPLLQQATRFATGEYEQALMAGSTLSPEREKEIAQKLSDFTGLPVDYLLKADLRVTGGMFEHELQNGEDITTGRLDTRFSGPSMDPLGKE
;
A
#
# COMPACT_ATOMS: atom_id res chain seq x y z
N MET A 1 -8.60 -55.99 -18.30
CA MET A 1 -8.20 -55.79 -16.92
C MET A 1 -6.84 -56.42 -16.69
N LYS A 2 -5.79 -55.61 -16.64
CA LYS A 2 -4.42 -56.05 -16.23
C LYS A 2 -3.94 -55.10 -15.16
N PRO A 3 -3.44 -55.52 -14.02
CA PRO A 3 -2.99 -54.65 -12.94
C PRO A 3 -1.62 -54.05 -13.24
N LEU A 4 -1.51 -52.75 -13.07
CA LEU A 4 -0.29 -51.96 -13.19
C LEU A 4 0.53 -52.15 -11.89
N ARG A 5 1.71 -52.77 -12.00
CA ARG A 5 2.66 -52.99 -10.88
C ARG A 5 3.48 -51.73 -10.67
N PHE A 6 3.28 -51.06 -9.57
CA PHE A 6 4.18 -50.00 -9.05
C PHE A 6 5.48 -50.64 -8.56
N ARG A 7 6.60 -50.27 -9.16
CA ARG A 7 7.94 -50.58 -8.66
C ARG A 7 8.41 -49.44 -7.78
N ILE A 8 8.52 -49.73 -6.49
CA ILE A 8 9.17 -48.84 -5.52
C ILE A 8 10.67 -49.00 -5.73
N VAL A 9 11.36 -47.95 -6.14
CA VAL A 9 12.83 -47.88 -6.16
C VAL A 9 13.27 -47.29 -4.82
N LEU A 10 13.82 -48.14 -3.99
CA LEU A 10 14.47 -47.79 -2.73
C LEU A 10 15.83 -47.16 -3.05
N GLY A 11 15.94 -45.83 -2.96
CA GLY A 11 17.21 -45.12 -3.09
C GLY A 11 17.97 -45.17 -1.76
N ALA A 12 19.13 -45.80 -1.79
CA ALA A 12 20.05 -45.88 -0.64
C ALA A 12 20.59 -44.51 -0.26
N LEU A 13 20.35 -44.06 1.00
CA LEU A 13 21.06 -42.95 1.60
C LEU A 13 22.53 -43.35 1.82
N LEU A 14 23.42 -42.75 1.05
CA LEU A 14 24.86 -42.74 1.37
C LEU A 14 25.10 -41.67 2.45
N LEU A 15 25.38 -42.12 3.67
CA LEU A 15 25.97 -41.28 4.71
C LEU A 15 27.42 -40.95 4.32
N CYS A 16 27.66 -39.75 3.82
CA CYS A 16 29.02 -39.22 3.74
C CYS A 16 29.40 -38.68 5.13
N SER A 17 30.28 -39.45 5.81
CA SER A 17 30.99 -38.98 7.00
C SER A 17 31.98 -37.86 6.60
N LEU A 18 31.74 -36.65 7.03
CA LEU A 18 32.68 -35.55 6.95
C LEU A 18 33.75 -35.70 8.02
N PRO A 19 35.03 -35.58 7.68
CA PRO A 19 36.08 -35.54 8.69
C PRO A 19 35.99 -34.21 9.47
N ALA A 20 36.05 -34.32 10.79
CA ALA A 20 36.21 -33.18 11.66
C ALA A 20 37.59 -32.56 11.44
N PHE A 21 37.68 -31.47 10.72
CA PHE A 21 38.88 -30.64 10.73
C PHE A 21 38.88 -29.83 12.04
N ALA A 22 39.85 -30.06 12.87
CA ALA A 22 40.21 -29.20 13.98
C ALA A 22 40.62 -27.86 13.37
N ALA A 23 39.88 -26.82 13.64
CA ALA A 23 40.22 -25.45 13.23
C ALA A 23 41.37 -24.99 14.11
N ASP A 24 42.52 -24.81 13.50
CA ASP A 24 43.64 -24.08 14.05
C ASP A 24 43.25 -22.60 14.10
N GLN A 25 43.16 -22.06 15.31
CA GLN A 25 42.88 -20.63 15.52
C GLN A 25 44.15 -19.82 15.32
N SER A 26 44.52 -19.59 14.08
CA SER A 26 45.41 -18.48 13.73
C SER A 26 44.61 -17.43 12.93
N GLY A 27 44.01 -16.49 13.66
CA GLY A 27 43.17 -15.45 13.08
C GLY A 27 43.93 -14.53 12.13
N SER A 28 43.52 -14.54 10.89
CA SER A 28 43.88 -13.53 9.91
C SER A 28 43.04 -12.26 10.17
N SER A 29 43.68 -11.24 10.72
CA SER A 29 43.10 -9.88 10.92
C SER A 29 42.90 -9.09 9.60
N THR A 30 43.19 -9.70 8.46
CA THR A 30 43.10 -9.07 7.13
C THR A 30 41.74 -9.19 6.46
N ASP A 31 40.89 -10.16 6.83
CA ASP A 31 39.55 -10.33 6.23
C ASP A 31 38.51 -9.35 6.79
N LYS A 32 38.61 -8.93 8.05
CA LYS A 32 37.67 -7.95 8.63
C LYS A 32 37.82 -6.54 8.06
N SER A 33 39.05 -6.11 7.79
CA SER A 33 39.32 -4.77 7.26
C SER A 33 38.88 -4.60 5.79
N SER A 34 38.90 -5.66 5.00
CA SER A 34 38.44 -5.63 3.61
C SER A 34 36.90 -5.66 3.49
N GLN A 35 36.20 -6.34 4.38
CA GLN A 35 34.75 -6.29 4.47
C GLN A 35 34.22 -4.94 4.96
N ASP A 36 34.80 -4.37 6.02
CA ASP A 36 34.47 -3.04 6.51
C ASP A 36 34.71 -1.94 5.46
N GLY A 37 35.76 -2.05 4.68
CA GLY A 37 36.05 -1.12 3.58
C GLY A 37 35.03 -1.18 2.44
N SER A 38 34.55 -2.38 2.09
CA SER A 38 33.55 -2.56 1.04
C SER A 38 32.15 -2.10 1.50
N GLU A 39 31.76 -2.35 2.75
CA GLU A 39 30.51 -1.86 3.33
C GLU A 39 30.50 -0.34 3.42
N ASN A 40 31.56 0.29 3.89
CA ASN A 40 31.65 1.74 3.97
C ASN A 40 31.60 2.41 2.59
N ALA A 41 32.20 1.80 1.57
CA ALA A 41 32.09 2.28 0.19
C ALA A 41 30.67 2.17 -0.38
N ALA A 42 29.94 1.10 -0.07
CA ALA A 42 28.54 0.91 -0.44
C ALA A 42 27.63 1.96 0.23
N TRP A 43 27.82 2.24 1.53
CA TRP A 43 27.10 3.29 2.24
C TRP A 43 27.39 4.69 1.67
N ALA A 44 28.66 5.00 1.37
CA ALA A 44 29.03 6.25 0.74
C ALA A 44 28.42 6.43 -0.67
N ALA A 45 28.23 5.35 -1.42
CA ALA A 45 27.54 5.38 -2.69
C ALA A 45 26.03 5.65 -2.54
N MET A 46 25.39 5.06 -1.53
CA MET A 46 23.96 5.30 -1.23
C MET A 46 23.68 6.73 -0.75
N ALA A 47 24.68 7.40 -0.17
CA ALA A 47 24.60 8.80 0.27
C ALA A 47 24.80 9.82 -0.86
N LYS A 48 24.71 9.41 -2.11
CA LYS A 48 24.78 10.28 -3.29
C LYS A 48 23.52 10.16 -4.12
N SER A 49 22.93 11.31 -4.47
CA SER A 49 21.84 11.36 -5.43
C SER A 49 22.30 10.86 -6.80
N GLN A 50 21.50 10.01 -7.43
CA GLN A 50 21.79 9.42 -8.74
C GLN A 50 20.54 9.48 -9.61
N SER A 51 20.71 9.62 -10.91
CA SER A 51 19.62 9.53 -11.87
C SER A 51 20.08 8.99 -13.21
N SER A 52 19.15 8.39 -13.93
CA SER A 52 19.30 7.98 -15.32
C SER A 52 18.08 8.41 -16.11
N THR A 53 18.28 8.90 -17.32
CA THR A 53 17.21 9.40 -18.18
C THR A 53 17.11 8.55 -19.45
N THR A 54 15.91 8.13 -19.78
CA THR A 54 15.55 7.46 -21.05
C THR A 54 14.40 8.18 -21.72
N GLN A 55 14.11 7.86 -22.97
CA GLN A 55 13.03 8.47 -23.73
C GLN A 55 11.96 7.44 -24.09
N GLY A 56 10.72 7.89 -24.18
CA GLY A 56 9.61 7.04 -24.54
C GLY A 56 8.43 7.80 -25.12
N THR A 57 7.42 7.03 -25.50
CA THR A 57 6.12 7.56 -25.94
C THR A 57 5.01 6.74 -25.29
N VAL A 58 3.89 7.39 -25.01
CA VAL A 58 2.63 6.77 -24.59
C VAL A 58 1.50 7.30 -25.45
N ASN A 59 0.54 6.44 -25.81
CA ASN A 59 -0.71 6.86 -26.40
C ASN A 59 -1.76 6.94 -25.30
N VAL A 60 -2.37 8.11 -25.15
CA VAL A 60 -3.47 8.36 -24.21
C VAL A 60 -4.65 8.84 -25.04
N GLU A 61 -5.76 8.10 -25.04
CA GLU A 61 -6.98 8.42 -25.80
C GLU A 61 -6.71 8.79 -27.27
N GLY A 62 -5.80 8.06 -27.92
CA GLY A 62 -5.42 8.28 -29.33
C GLY A 62 -4.37 9.37 -29.55
N THR A 63 -3.95 10.09 -28.53
CA THR A 63 -2.90 11.13 -28.62
C THR A 63 -1.55 10.57 -28.18
N SER A 64 -0.54 10.71 -29.03
CA SER A 64 0.84 10.31 -28.70
C SER A 64 1.55 11.39 -27.90
N VAL A 65 2.04 11.03 -26.71
CA VAL A 65 2.79 11.91 -25.82
C VAL A 65 4.24 11.40 -25.71
N ALA A 66 5.19 12.17 -26.25
CA ALA A 66 6.62 11.89 -26.09
C ALA A 66 7.10 12.42 -24.72
N TYR A 67 7.91 11.63 -24.02
CA TYR A 67 8.40 11.98 -22.69
C TYR A 67 9.87 11.59 -22.46
N ASP A 68 10.49 12.24 -21.49
CA ASP A 68 11.70 11.80 -20.82
C ASP A 68 11.31 11.09 -19.53
N ALA A 69 11.84 9.86 -19.32
CA ALA A 69 11.68 9.10 -18.09
C ALA A 69 12.95 9.20 -17.27
N ILE A 70 12.88 9.76 -16.07
CA ILE A 70 13.98 9.97 -15.15
C ILE A 70 13.78 9.04 -13.95
N ALA A 71 14.61 8.01 -13.82
CA ALA A 71 14.64 7.15 -12.63
C ALA A 71 15.84 7.54 -11.78
N GLY A 72 15.62 7.73 -10.47
CA GLY A 72 16.72 8.18 -9.62
C GLY A 72 16.45 8.07 -8.12
N THR A 73 17.43 8.55 -7.37
CA THR A 73 17.35 8.77 -5.93
C THR A 73 17.75 10.20 -5.60
N LEU A 74 17.05 10.80 -4.64
CA LEU A 74 17.45 12.04 -4.00
C LEU A 74 17.89 11.76 -2.57
N VAL A 75 19.09 12.21 -2.22
CA VAL A 75 19.57 12.20 -0.84
C VAL A 75 19.08 13.45 -0.16
N LEU A 76 18.45 13.26 0.99
CA LEU A 76 17.83 14.32 1.77
C LEU A 76 18.48 14.40 3.15
N ASP A 77 18.86 15.61 3.52
CA ASP A 77 19.49 15.90 4.81
C ASP A 77 18.45 16.09 5.93
N GLY A 78 18.89 16.09 7.16
CA GLY A 78 18.09 16.42 8.32
C GLY A 78 17.68 17.89 8.41
N ASN A 79 17.10 18.28 9.54
CA ASN A 79 16.67 19.63 9.85
C ASN A 79 17.48 20.21 11.02
N GLY A 80 17.64 21.51 11.05
CA GLY A 80 18.34 22.21 12.13
C GLY A 80 19.78 21.76 12.26
N LEU A 81 20.18 21.18 13.38
CA LEU A 81 21.56 20.72 13.61
C LEU A 81 22.00 19.59 12.66
N ASP A 82 21.03 18.88 12.05
CA ASP A 82 21.28 17.79 11.09
C ASP A 82 21.19 18.26 9.64
N GLU A 83 21.12 19.58 9.36
CA GLU A 83 20.78 20.13 8.04
C GLU A 83 21.75 19.69 6.92
N HIS A 84 22.97 19.36 7.24
CA HIS A 84 23.98 18.88 6.29
C HIS A 84 24.31 17.39 6.45
N THR A 85 23.48 16.68 7.21
CA THR A 85 23.67 15.25 7.46
C THR A 85 22.66 14.45 6.66
N PRO A 86 23.07 13.63 5.68
CA PRO A 86 22.20 12.75 4.94
C PRO A 86 21.41 11.82 5.87
N GLN A 87 20.08 11.82 5.78
CA GLN A 87 19.21 11.00 6.62
C GLN A 87 18.46 9.93 5.83
N THR A 88 18.11 10.23 4.58
CA THR A 88 17.43 9.27 3.71
C THR A 88 17.82 9.48 2.24
N SER A 89 17.79 8.41 1.49
CA SER A 89 17.77 8.41 0.04
C SER A 89 16.36 7.97 -0.39
N MET A 90 15.62 8.84 -1.07
CA MET A 90 14.28 8.53 -1.60
C MET A 90 14.35 8.24 -3.09
N SER A 91 13.79 7.10 -3.51
CA SER A 91 13.70 6.74 -4.92
C SER A 91 12.48 7.36 -5.58
N TYR A 92 12.62 7.63 -6.90
CA TYR A 92 11.52 8.15 -7.71
C TYR A 92 11.66 7.75 -9.18
N VAL A 93 10.51 7.81 -9.88
CA VAL A 93 10.47 7.80 -11.34
C VAL A 93 9.61 8.97 -11.81
N ALA A 94 10.20 9.86 -12.59
CA ALA A 94 9.52 11.01 -13.17
C ALA A 94 9.32 10.85 -14.67
N TYR A 95 8.17 11.25 -15.17
CA TYR A 95 7.84 11.31 -16.58
C TYR A 95 7.53 12.74 -16.96
N ILE A 96 8.36 13.34 -17.79
CA ILE A 96 8.27 14.74 -18.20
C ILE A 96 7.94 14.80 -19.69
N LYS A 97 6.82 15.42 -20.05
CA LYS A 97 6.39 15.58 -21.45
C LYS A 97 7.39 16.48 -22.19
N ARG A 98 7.90 15.97 -23.31
CA ARG A 98 8.85 16.72 -24.15
C ARG A 98 8.18 17.87 -24.88
N GLY A 99 8.88 18.98 -24.97
CA GLY A 99 8.43 20.17 -25.71
C GLY A 99 7.32 20.96 -25.05
N ALA A 100 6.94 20.63 -23.80
CA ALA A 100 5.99 21.42 -23.01
C ALA A 100 6.71 22.56 -22.28
N ASP A 101 6.00 23.68 -22.06
CA ASP A 101 6.46 24.78 -21.22
C ASP A 101 6.31 24.39 -19.74
N PRO A 102 7.42 24.24 -18.98
CA PRO A 102 7.36 23.84 -17.59
C PRO A 102 6.51 24.75 -16.71
N SER A 103 6.46 26.05 -17.02
CA SER A 103 5.68 27.02 -16.22
C SER A 103 4.16 26.88 -16.36
N LYS A 104 3.72 26.27 -17.46
CA LYS A 104 2.28 26.05 -17.76
C LYS A 104 1.85 24.61 -17.56
N ARG A 105 2.82 23.70 -17.56
CA ARG A 105 2.58 22.27 -17.44
C ARG A 105 2.42 21.85 -15.98
N PRO A 106 1.28 21.27 -15.56
CA PRO A 106 1.16 20.71 -14.21
C PRO A 106 2.21 19.67 -13.90
N ILE A 107 2.58 19.58 -12.62
CA ILE A 107 3.40 18.48 -12.08
C ILE A 107 2.65 17.84 -10.93
N THR A 108 2.51 16.52 -10.96
CA THR A 108 1.82 15.74 -9.94
C THR A 108 2.80 14.81 -9.24
N PHE A 109 2.89 14.89 -7.92
CA PHE A 109 3.64 13.97 -7.08
C PHE A 109 2.70 12.87 -6.59
N LEU A 110 2.95 11.64 -7.04
CA LEU A 110 2.11 10.47 -6.73
C LEU A 110 2.84 9.55 -5.76
N TYR A 111 2.12 9.03 -4.77
CA TYR A 111 2.68 8.12 -3.79
C TYR A 111 1.63 7.18 -3.19
N ASN A 112 2.01 5.91 -3.05
CA ASN A 112 1.22 4.93 -2.32
C ASN A 112 1.36 5.13 -0.80
N GLY A 113 0.47 4.50 -0.07
CA GLY A 113 0.38 4.55 1.38
C GLY A 113 1.11 3.40 2.07
N GLY A 114 0.37 2.57 2.76
CA GLY A 114 0.82 1.54 3.68
C GLY A 114 0.46 1.90 5.12
N PRO A 115 1.31 2.63 5.90
CA PRO A 115 2.65 3.14 5.55
C PRO A 115 3.66 2.04 5.24
N GLY A 116 4.62 2.34 4.36
CA GLY A 116 5.71 1.41 4.01
C GLY A 116 5.59 0.74 2.64
N SER A 117 4.62 1.10 1.81
CA SER A 117 4.55 0.64 0.42
C SER A 117 5.37 1.53 -0.51
N SER A 118 6.04 0.91 -1.49
CA SER A 118 6.58 1.63 -2.63
C SER A 118 5.45 2.05 -3.57
N THR A 119 5.71 3.03 -4.44
CA THR A 119 4.70 3.61 -5.34
C THR A 119 4.47 2.78 -6.61
N VAL A 120 4.80 1.50 -6.58
CA VAL A 120 4.67 0.58 -7.72
C VAL A 120 3.21 0.41 -8.17
N TRP A 121 2.24 0.43 -7.26
CA TRP A 121 0.83 0.26 -7.58
C TRP A 121 0.28 1.40 -8.44
N LEU A 122 0.53 2.65 -8.03
CA LEU A 122 0.14 3.82 -8.83
C LEU A 122 0.98 3.93 -10.10
N HIS A 123 2.28 3.56 -10.05
CA HIS A 123 3.19 3.67 -11.18
C HIS A 123 2.90 2.63 -12.27
N MET A 124 3.10 1.34 -11.95
CA MET A 124 3.02 0.25 -12.94
C MET A 124 1.63 -0.37 -13.03
N GLY A 125 0.78 -0.12 -12.05
CA GLY A 125 -0.59 -0.65 -12.01
C GLY A 125 -1.64 0.32 -12.55
N ALA A 126 -1.44 1.65 -12.45
CA ALA A 126 -2.51 2.61 -12.73
C ALA A 126 -2.10 3.74 -13.70
N PHE A 127 -1.22 4.69 -13.32
CA PHE A 127 -1.11 6.00 -13.98
C PHE A 127 0.19 6.23 -14.77
N GLY A 128 1.20 5.36 -14.64
CA GLY A 128 2.41 5.46 -15.44
C GLY A 128 2.14 5.25 -16.94
N PRO A 129 3.10 5.62 -17.82
CA PRO A 129 2.91 5.49 -19.28
C PRO A 129 2.89 4.05 -19.76
N LYS A 130 3.34 3.12 -18.94
CA LYS A 130 3.24 1.67 -19.16
C LYS A 130 2.57 1.03 -17.95
N ARG A 131 1.80 -0.03 -18.17
CA ARG A 131 1.18 -0.81 -17.09
C ARG A 131 1.35 -2.31 -17.30
N ILE A 132 1.36 -3.02 -16.19
CA ILE A 132 1.29 -4.49 -16.19
C ILE A 132 -0.14 -4.92 -16.54
N VAL A 133 -0.26 -5.93 -17.38
CA VAL A 133 -1.56 -6.56 -17.67
C VAL A 133 -1.93 -7.47 -16.51
N THR A 134 -3.04 -7.17 -15.86
CA THR A 134 -3.64 -7.99 -14.81
C THR A 134 -5.01 -8.50 -15.24
N LYS A 135 -5.47 -9.59 -14.63
CA LYS A 135 -6.88 -10.00 -14.75
C LYS A 135 -7.76 -9.06 -13.95
N ASP A 136 -9.03 -8.95 -14.33
CA ASP A 136 -9.95 -8.01 -13.71
C ASP A 136 -10.48 -8.51 -12.35
N ASP A 137 -10.98 -9.74 -12.30
CA ASP A 137 -11.68 -10.32 -11.13
C ASP A 137 -11.14 -11.69 -10.70
N THR A 138 -9.97 -12.06 -11.17
CA THR A 138 -9.33 -13.33 -10.86
C THR A 138 -7.81 -13.19 -10.82
N HIS A 139 -7.11 -14.19 -10.28
CA HIS A 139 -5.66 -14.19 -10.21
C HIS A 139 -5.00 -14.07 -11.57
N THR A 140 -4.04 -13.15 -11.66
CA THR A 140 -3.17 -13.05 -12.84
C THR A 140 -2.31 -14.32 -12.92
N PRO A 141 -2.23 -14.99 -14.08
CA PRO A 141 -1.37 -16.16 -14.26
C PRO A 141 0.10 -15.86 -13.93
N ALA A 142 0.86 -16.90 -13.63
CA ALA A 142 2.32 -16.79 -13.45
C ALA A 142 3.01 -16.20 -14.69
N ALA A 143 4.25 -15.69 -14.51
CA ALA A 143 5.06 -15.12 -15.59
C ALA A 143 5.10 -16.00 -16.87
N PRO A 144 5.28 -15.40 -18.05
CA PRO A 144 5.79 -14.03 -18.29
C PRO A 144 4.69 -12.97 -18.22
N TYR A 145 4.95 -11.90 -17.46
CA TYR A 145 4.06 -10.75 -17.39
C TYR A 145 4.23 -9.83 -18.59
N GLN A 146 3.16 -9.15 -18.99
CA GLN A 146 3.16 -8.24 -20.12
C GLN A 146 3.12 -6.80 -19.67
N LEU A 147 4.05 -5.99 -20.19
CA LEU A 147 4.07 -4.54 -20.03
C LEU A 147 3.53 -3.90 -21.31
N VAL A 148 2.43 -3.19 -21.21
CA VAL A 148 1.73 -2.59 -22.35
C VAL A 148 1.65 -1.07 -22.25
N ASN A 149 1.25 -0.42 -23.35
CA ASN A 149 0.86 0.98 -23.32
C ASN A 149 -0.29 1.20 -22.33
N ASN A 150 -0.25 2.32 -21.62
CA ASN A 150 -1.31 2.68 -20.69
C ASN A 150 -2.14 3.83 -21.25
N ASP A 151 -3.29 3.52 -21.82
CA ASP A 151 -4.22 4.53 -22.39
C ASP A 151 -4.87 5.40 -21.28
N TYR A 152 -4.72 5.03 -20.02
CA TYR A 152 -5.22 5.75 -18.83
C TYR A 152 -4.14 6.53 -18.09
N SER A 153 -2.95 6.69 -18.70
CA SER A 153 -1.90 7.49 -18.10
C SER A 153 -2.31 8.94 -17.99
N LEU A 154 -2.00 9.58 -16.85
CA LEU A 154 -2.24 11.01 -16.65
C LEU A 154 -1.16 11.89 -17.33
N LEU A 155 -0.26 11.32 -18.14
CA LEU A 155 0.82 12.05 -18.77
C LEU A 155 0.35 12.96 -19.93
N ASP A 156 -0.87 12.84 -20.37
CA ASP A 156 -1.49 13.79 -21.31
C ASP A 156 -1.71 15.17 -20.66
N VAL A 157 -2.13 15.22 -19.39
CA VAL A 157 -2.53 16.44 -18.67
C VAL A 157 -1.49 16.95 -17.67
N SER A 158 -0.62 16.10 -17.13
CA SER A 158 0.38 16.45 -16.11
C SER A 158 1.69 15.73 -16.33
N ASP A 159 2.81 16.31 -15.91
CA ASP A 159 4.02 15.53 -15.66
C ASP A 159 3.85 14.76 -14.36
N LEU A 160 4.42 13.55 -14.28
CA LEU A 160 4.17 12.62 -13.19
C LEU A 160 5.47 12.30 -12.46
N VAL A 161 5.47 12.41 -11.15
CA VAL A 161 6.60 12.03 -10.29
C VAL A 161 6.10 10.98 -9.28
N PHE A 162 6.44 9.73 -9.51
CA PHE A 162 6.15 8.61 -8.60
C PHE A 162 7.26 8.55 -7.57
N VAL A 163 6.92 8.78 -6.30
CA VAL A 163 7.89 8.91 -5.21
C VAL A 163 7.70 7.77 -4.22
N ASP A 164 8.78 7.06 -3.93
CA ASP A 164 8.79 6.02 -2.89
C ASP A 164 9.02 6.65 -1.52
N ALA A 165 8.24 6.23 -0.53
CA ALA A 165 8.39 6.70 0.84
C ALA A 165 9.76 6.31 1.44
N PRO A 166 10.25 7.04 2.47
CA PRO A 166 11.54 6.73 3.09
C PRO A 166 11.68 5.29 3.54
N GLY A 167 12.68 4.57 3.02
CA GLY A 167 12.94 3.17 3.31
C GLY A 167 12.14 2.17 2.47
N THR A 168 11.41 2.62 1.45
CA THR A 168 10.66 1.76 0.52
C THR A 168 11.26 1.79 -0.89
N GLY A 169 10.89 0.85 -1.74
CA GLY A 169 11.41 0.75 -3.10
C GLY A 169 12.93 0.64 -3.11
N PHE A 170 13.57 1.53 -3.84
CA PHE A 170 15.03 1.64 -3.88
C PHE A 170 15.57 2.69 -2.89
N GLY A 171 14.68 3.39 -2.15
CA GLY A 171 15.05 4.33 -1.10
C GLY A 171 15.59 3.62 0.15
N ARG A 172 16.42 4.34 0.91
CA ARG A 172 17.03 3.81 2.15
C ARG A 172 17.11 4.89 3.20
N LEU A 173 17.01 4.52 4.47
CA LEU A 173 17.50 5.36 5.55
C LEU A 173 19.03 5.32 5.55
N LEU A 174 19.66 6.44 5.88
CA LEU A 174 21.11 6.60 5.86
C LEU A 174 21.64 6.84 7.29
N PRO A 175 21.68 5.79 8.14
CA PRO A 175 22.15 5.91 9.50
C PRO A 175 23.65 6.27 9.53
N GLN A 176 24.01 7.18 10.42
CA GLN A 176 25.36 7.66 10.62
C GLN A 176 26.10 6.84 11.69
N GLY A 177 27.41 6.72 11.54
CA GLY A 177 28.29 6.05 12.51
C GLY A 177 29.46 5.32 11.85
N ASP A 178 30.59 5.32 12.51
CA ASP A 178 31.84 4.71 12.01
C ASP A 178 31.86 3.19 12.23
N THR A 179 31.06 2.67 13.15
CA THR A 179 30.93 1.23 13.42
C THR A 179 29.53 0.72 13.13
N LYS A 180 29.39 -0.58 12.95
CA LYS A 180 28.10 -1.24 12.74
C LYS A 180 27.13 -0.96 13.90
N GLU A 181 27.60 -1.07 15.14
CA GLU A 181 26.80 -0.84 16.34
C GLU A 181 26.32 0.62 16.44
N ALA A 182 27.18 1.58 16.07
CA ALA A 182 26.81 3.00 16.01
C ALA A 182 25.73 3.24 14.94
N ARG A 183 25.88 2.64 13.75
CA ARG A 183 24.87 2.73 12.68
C ARG A 183 23.55 2.07 13.08
N GLU A 184 23.56 0.90 13.73
CA GLU A 184 22.35 0.24 14.21
C GLU A 184 21.61 1.08 15.27
N LYS A 185 22.36 1.70 16.19
CA LYS A 185 21.77 2.62 17.19
C LYS A 185 21.14 3.82 16.49
N ASN A 186 21.88 4.47 15.59
CA ASN A 186 21.38 5.64 14.84
C ASN A 186 20.19 5.27 13.96
N PHE A 187 20.17 4.08 13.34
CA PHE A 187 19.02 3.59 12.57
C PHE A 187 17.75 3.53 13.42
N LYS A 188 17.82 3.05 14.65
CA LYS A 188 16.66 2.98 15.56
C LYS A 188 16.13 4.38 15.92
N GLU A 189 17.01 5.35 16.07
CA GLU A 189 16.64 6.75 16.35
C GLU A 189 16.06 7.41 15.10
N LEU A 190 16.74 7.25 13.97
CA LEU A 190 16.36 7.81 12.67
C LEU A 190 15.03 7.25 12.19
N SER A 191 14.81 5.94 12.30
CA SER A 191 13.57 5.30 11.90
C SER A 191 12.36 5.80 12.71
N LYS A 192 12.49 5.99 14.01
CA LYS A 192 11.43 6.58 14.84
C LYS A 192 11.10 8.02 14.44
N LYS A 193 12.11 8.79 14.05
CA LYS A 193 11.94 10.17 13.60
C LYS A 193 11.27 10.23 12.22
N ILE A 194 11.77 9.47 11.24
CA ILE A 194 11.33 9.54 9.84
C ILE A 194 10.02 8.78 9.63
N TRP A 195 9.82 7.62 10.28
CA TRP A 195 8.59 6.82 10.12
C TRP A 195 7.46 7.25 11.06
N SER A 196 7.49 8.48 11.56
CA SER A 196 6.34 9.16 12.14
C SER A 196 5.55 9.88 11.06
N VAL A 197 4.29 10.23 11.33
CA VAL A 197 3.44 10.97 10.38
C VAL A 197 4.11 12.28 9.95
N ASP A 198 4.59 13.07 10.92
CA ASP A 198 5.24 14.35 10.63
C ASP A 198 6.62 14.17 9.96
N GLY A 199 7.37 13.15 10.38
CA GLY A 199 8.69 12.85 9.81
C GLY A 199 8.61 12.42 8.35
N ASP A 200 7.66 11.54 8.04
CA ASP A 200 7.37 11.08 6.69
C ASP A 200 6.95 12.25 5.78
N ALA A 201 5.97 13.05 6.20
CA ALA A 201 5.53 14.22 5.46
C ALA A 201 6.68 15.22 5.26
N ARG A 202 7.53 15.45 6.26
CA ARG A 202 8.68 16.36 6.16
C ARG A 202 9.72 15.87 5.15
N MET A 203 9.97 14.56 5.04
CA MET A 203 10.87 14.04 4.01
C MET A 203 10.27 14.21 2.61
N PHE A 204 8.97 14.03 2.45
CA PHE A 204 8.29 14.32 1.18
C PHE A 204 8.34 15.82 0.82
N ALA A 205 8.16 16.73 1.78
CA ALA A 205 8.28 18.17 1.53
C ALA A 205 9.69 18.54 1.05
N LYS A 206 10.72 17.99 1.69
CA LYS A 206 12.12 18.16 1.25
C LYS A 206 12.37 17.56 -0.12
N PHE A 207 11.83 16.37 -0.40
CA PHE A 207 11.92 15.78 -1.72
C PHE A 207 11.33 16.70 -2.78
N ILE A 208 10.11 17.20 -2.56
CA ILE A 208 9.38 18.05 -3.51
C ILE A 208 10.17 19.33 -3.76
N THR A 209 10.59 20.05 -2.72
CA THR A 209 11.32 21.33 -2.87
C THR A 209 12.68 21.13 -3.56
N THR A 210 13.38 20.04 -3.25
CA THR A 210 14.64 19.67 -3.93
C THR A 210 14.37 19.34 -5.41
N PHE A 211 13.34 18.54 -5.70
CA PHE A 211 12.98 18.18 -7.08
C PHE A 211 12.59 19.42 -7.90
N LEU A 212 11.75 20.31 -7.33
CA LEU A 212 11.34 21.55 -7.99
C LEU A 212 12.54 22.43 -8.34
N SER A 213 13.53 22.51 -7.44
CA SER A 213 14.77 23.27 -7.67
C SER A 213 15.67 22.64 -8.73
N GLN A 214 15.84 21.31 -8.71
CA GLN A 214 16.71 20.60 -9.66
C GLN A 214 16.16 20.56 -11.09
N HIS A 215 14.84 20.68 -11.25
CA HIS A 215 14.16 20.56 -12.53
C HIS A 215 13.47 21.84 -13.00
N ASP A 216 13.76 23.00 -12.37
CA ASP A 216 13.18 24.32 -12.70
C ASP A 216 11.65 24.33 -12.74
N ARG A 217 11.00 23.66 -11.73
CA ARG A 217 9.55 23.46 -11.70
C ARG A 217 8.82 24.33 -10.66
N TRP A 218 9.47 25.33 -10.10
CA TRP A 218 8.85 26.23 -9.10
C TRP A 218 7.60 26.95 -9.62
N ASN A 219 7.56 27.32 -10.90
CA ASN A 219 6.42 27.99 -11.53
C ASN A 219 5.34 27.03 -12.08
N SER A 220 5.55 25.72 -12.00
CA SER A 220 4.55 24.74 -12.46
C SER A 220 3.35 24.74 -11.53
N PRO A 221 2.11 24.55 -12.03
CA PRO A 221 0.97 24.15 -11.20
C PRO A 221 1.29 22.79 -10.51
N LYS A 222 1.10 22.71 -9.20
CA LYS A 222 1.55 21.59 -8.37
C LYS A 222 0.38 20.82 -7.77
N TYR A 223 0.43 19.50 -7.89
CA TYR A 223 -0.59 18.59 -7.36
C TYR A 223 0.04 17.49 -6.54
N LEU A 224 -0.67 17.09 -5.47
CA LEU A 224 -0.38 15.88 -4.70
C LEU A 224 -1.41 14.81 -5.04
N PHE A 225 -0.96 13.56 -5.15
CA PHE A 225 -1.83 12.42 -5.35
C PHE A 225 -1.44 11.30 -4.37
N GLY A 226 -2.16 11.22 -3.26
CA GLY A 226 -1.96 10.19 -2.23
C GLY A 226 -2.98 9.08 -2.32
N GLU A 227 -2.53 7.83 -2.18
CA GLU A 227 -3.39 6.67 -2.06
C GLU A 227 -3.27 6.08 -0.65
N SER A 228 -4.43 5.66 -0.05
CA SER A 228 -4.51 5.01 1.25
C SER A 228 -3.87 5.89 2.37
N TYR A 229 -2.90 5.40 3.16
CA TYR A 229 -2.13 6.23 4.09
C TYR A 229 -1.49 7.46 3.41
N GLY A 230 -1.21 7.39 2.11
CA GLY A 230 -0.77 8.55 1.33
C GLY A 230 -1.74 9.73 1.40
N THR A 231 -3.02 9.53 1.72
CA THR A 231 -3.99 10.60 1.93
C THR A 231 -3.79 11.31 3.27
N THR A 232 -3.49 10.57 4.34
CA THR A 232 -3.03 11.11 5.63
C THR A 232 -1.74 11.91 5.45
N ARG A 233 -0.75 11.32 4.73
CA ARG A 233 0.47 12.02 4.33
C ARG A 233 0.15 13.32 3.60
N SER A 234 -0.73 13.29 2.60
CA SER A 234 -1.10 14.48 1.81
C SER A 234 -1.65 15.62 2.65
N ALA A 235 -2.44 15.33 3.67
CA ALA A 235 -3.01 16.35 4.56
C ALA A 235 -1.90 17.06 5.36
N VAL A 236 -0.96 16.33 5.95
CA VAL A 236 0.16 16.92 6.71
C VAL A 236 1.16 17.59 5.78
N LEU A 237 1.49 16.94 4.66
CA LEU A 237 2.42 17.44 3.65
C LEU A 237 1.94 18.77 3.03
N ALA A 238 0.64 18.89 2.72
CA ALA A 238 0.10 20.13 2.19
C ALA A 238 0.26 21.27 3.18
N ALA A 239 -0.02 21.04 4.47
CA ALA A 239 0.18 22.04 5.51
C ALA A 239 1.67 22.40 5.68
N ASP A 240 2.58 21.43 5.65
CA ASP A 240 4.02 21.68 5.73
C ASP A 240 4.56 22.47 4.54
N LEU A 241 4.15 22.10 3.32
CA LEU A 241 4.54 22.82 2.10
C LEU A 241 4.10 24.27 2.13
N GLU A 242 2.82 24.53 2.51
CA GLU A 242 2.28 25.88 2.57
C GLU A 242 2.91 26.72 3.70
N THR A 243 2.97 26.18 4.92
CA THR A 243 3.31 26.99 6.10
C THR A 243 4.81 27.07 6.37
N ARG A 244 5.62 26.09 5.93
CA ARG A 244 7.07 26.04 6.21
C ARG A 244 7.92 26.31 4.98
N ASP A 245 7.47 25.82 3.83
CA ASP A 245 8.29 25.86 2.60
C ASP A 245 7.78 26.88 1.59
N ASN A 246 6.67 27.61 1.86
CA ASN A 246 6.03 28.59 0.96
C ASN A 246 5.73 28.01 -0.43
N VAL A 247 5.24 26.78 -0.48
CA VAL A 247 4.85 26.09 -1.70
C VAL A 247 3.34 25.97 -1.75
N ASP A 248 2.71 26.77 -2.62
CA ASP A 248 1.28 26.68 -2.89
C ASP A 248 0.97 25.48 -3.78
N LEU A 249 -0.11 24.77 -3.46
CA LEU A 249 -0.63 23.65 -4.22
C LEU A 249 -1.88 24.07 -5.03
N ASN A 250 -1.99 23.57 -6.25
CA ASN A 250 -3.17 23.74 -7.09
C ASN A 250 -4.25 22.71 -6.84
N GLY A 251 -3.89 21.57 -6.20
CA GLY A 251 -4.85 20.57 -5.81
C GLY A 251 -4.24 19.38 -5.11
N VAL A 252 -5.09 18.65 -4.38
CA VAL A 252 -4.75 17.41 -3.68
C VAL A 252 -5.78 16.35 -4.04
N ILE A 253 -5.31 15.20 -4.52
CA ILE A 253 -6.13 14.06 -4.91
C ILE A 253 -5.96 12.97 -3.83
N LEU A 254 -7.07 12.54 -3.26
CA LEU A 254 -7.14 11.57 -2.18
C LEU A 254 -7.82 10.29 -2.67
N LEU A 255 -7.02 9.30 -3.05
CA LEU A 255 -7.51 8.00 -3.53
C LEU A 255 -7.61 7.01 -2.36
N SER A 256 -8.77 6.36 -2.20
CA SER A 256 -9.02 5.39 -1.12
C SER A 256 -8.63 6.00 0.24
N GLN A 257 -9.23 7.14 0.55
CA GLN A 257 -8.80 8.02 1.63
C GLN A 257 -8.97 7.39 3.01
N ILE A 258 -7.99 7.65 3.89
CA ILE A 258 -8.05 7.35 5.31
C ILE A 258 -7.51 8.55 6.11
N LEU A 259 -8.38 9.52 6.38
CA LEU A 259 -8.04 10.71 7.18
C LEU A 259 -8.40 10.53 8.66
N ASN A 260 -9.21 9.52 8.98
CA ASN A 260 -9.57 9.17 10.34
C ASN A 260 -9.53 7.63 10.51
N PHE A 261 -8.49 7.13 11.15
CA PHE A 261 -8.32 5.70 11.40
C PHE A 261 -9.36 5.10 12.34
N ALA A 262 -9.99 5.91 13.21
CA ALA A 262 -11.05 5.44 14.09
C ALA A 262 -12.34 5.05 13.35
N THR A 263 -12.48 5.39 12.05
CA THR A 263 -13.62 5.01 11.21
C THR A 263 -13.28 3.85 10.25
N SER A 264 -12.08 3.29 10.32
CA SER A 264 -11.65 2.17 9.46
C SER A 264 -12.12 0.84 10.03
N VAL A 265 -12.82 0.06 9.22
CA VAL A 265 -13.27 -1.29 9.59
C VAL A 265 -12.12 -2.30 9.67
N ASP A 266 -10.99 -2.04 9.02
CA ASP A 266 -9.78 -2.87 9.11
C ASP A 266 -9.08 -2.80 10.46
N GLY A 267 -9.36 -1.78 11.25
CA GLY A 267 -8.75 -1.52 12.54
C GLY A 267 -9.76 -1.15 13.63
N ALA A 268 -11.01 -1.56 13.49
CA ALA A 268 -12.07 -1.24 14.46
C ALA A 268 -11.70 -1.69 15.88
N ASP A 269 -11.03 -2.83 16.04
CA ASP A 269 -10.52 -3.35 17.32
C ASP A 269 -9.52 -2.42 18.01
N ASN A 270 -8.86 -1.53 17.27
CA ASN A 270 -7.90 -0.56 17.81
C ASN A 270 -8.59 0.68 18.42
N SER A 271 -9.90 0.82 18.24
CA SER A 271 -10.70 1.95 18.71
C SER A 271 -11.94 1.48 19.50
N PRO A 272 -11.74 0.83 20.65
CA PRO A 272 -12.87 0.30 21.45
C PRO A 272 -13.88 1.38 21.80
N GLY A 273 -15.18 1.07 21.62
CA GLY A 273 -16.26 2.00 21.88
C GLY A 273 -16.62 2.92 20.72
N ILE A 274 -15.96 2.78 19.57
CA ILE A 274 -16.34 3.47 18.33
C ILE A 274 -16.99 2.47 17.39
N ASP A 275 -18.30 2.56 17.23
CA ASP A 275 -19.10 1.63 16.42
C ASP A 275 -19.28 2.08 14.96
N LEU A 276 -18.91 3.32 14.64
CA LEU A 276 -19.07 3.90 13.30
C LEU A 276 -18.40 3.08 12.16
N PRO A 277 -17.24 2.42 12.36
CA PRO A 277 -16.64 1.57 11.33
C PRO A 277 -17.58 0.48 10.82
N TYR A 278 -18.31 -0.19 11.70
CA TYR A 278 -19.24 -1.27 11.35
C TYR A 278 -20.45 -0.74 10.56
N VAL A 279 -20.95 0.43 10.94
CA VAL A 279 -22.05 1.11 10.24
C VAL A 279 -21.64 1.49 8.81
N LEU A 280 -20.45 2.08 8.66
CA LEU A 280 -19.94 2.54 7.37
C LEU A 280 -19.57 1.41 6.41
N ALA A 281 -19.17 0.24 6.93
CA ALA A 281 -18.78 -0.91 6.12
C ALA A 281 -19.98 -1.67 5.53
N LEU A 282 -21.15 -1.62 6.19
CA LEU A 282 -22.29 -2.46 5.82
C LEU A 282 -22.74 -2.34 4.35
N PRO A 283 -22.79 -1.15 3.71
CA PRO A 283 -23.13 -1.08 2.29
C PRO A 283 -22.12 -1.80 1.39
N THR A 284 -20.83 -1.78 1.75
CA THR A 284 -19.78 -2.51 1.02
C THR A 284 -19.91 -4.01 1.20
N TYR A 285 -20.21 -4.47 2.43
CA TYR A 285 -20.48 -5.89 2.68
C TYR A 285 -21.69 -6.38 1.88
N ALA A 286 -22.75 -5.58 1.80
CA ALA A 286 -23.92 -5.90 1.00
C ALA A 286 -23.59 -5.99 -0.50
N ALA A 287 -22.77 -5.09 -1.02
CA ALA A 287 -22.31 -5.14 -2.41
C ALA A 287 -21.48 -6.40 -2.70
N THR A 288 -20.57 -6.72 -1.80
CA THR A 288 -19.69 -7.91 -1.93
C THR A 288 -20.50 -9.20 -1.87
N ALA A 289 -21.40 -9.33 -0.88
CA ALA A 289 -22.27 -10.48 -0.74
C ALA A 289 -23.21 -10.65 -1.95
N TRP A 290 -23.69 -9.54 -2.50
CA TRP A 290 -24.49 -9.55 -3.72
C TRP A 290 -23.65 -10.04 -4.94
N TYR A 291 -22.43 -9.57 -5.09
CA TYR A 291 -21.52 -9.99 -6.16
C TYR A 291 -21.26 -11.51 -6.11
N HIS A 292 -21.04 -12.06 -4.92
CA HIS A 292 -20.79 -13.49 -4.70
C HIS A 292 -22.07 -14.34 -4.59
N HIS A 293 -23.24 -13.80 -4.94
CA HIS A 293 -24.54 -14.51 -4.92
C HIS A 293 -24.91 -15.10 -3.54
N LYS A 294 -24.50 -14.43 -2.46
CA LYS A 294 -24.78 -14.84 -1.08
C LYS A 294 -26.06 -14.20 -0.50
N LEU A 295 -26.80 -13.42 -1.29
CA LEU A 295 -28.03 -12.74 -0.88
C LEU A 295 -29.27 -13.28 -1.66
N PRO A 296 -29.90 -14.37 -1.24
CA PRO A 296 -31.04 -14.97 -1.94
C PRO A 296 -32.21 -13.99 -2.17
N LYS A 297 -32.46 -13.08 -1.21
CA LYS A 297 -33.52 -12.06 -1.31
C LYS A 297 -33.28 -11.03 -2.43
N TYR A 298 -32.03 -10.88 -2.88
CA TYR A 298 -31.59 -9.86 -3.84
C TYR A 298 -30.98 -10.45 -5.10
N GLU A 299 -31.08 -11.77 -5.31
CA GLU A 299 -30.41 -12.49 -6.42
C GLU A 299 -30.71 -11.91 -7.80
N HIS A 300 -31.94 -11.44 -8.01
CA HIS A 300 -32.39 -10.85 -9.28
C HIS A 300 -32.51 -9.31 -9.21
N GLY A 301 -32.09 -8.70 -8.10
CA GLY A 301 -32.18 -7.26 -7.88
C GLY A 301 -30.99 -6.48 -8.45
N SER A 302 -31.20 -5.19 -8.71
CA SER A 302 -30.10 -4.30 -9.05
C SER A 302 -29.34 -3.84 -7.82
N LEU A 303 -28.03 -3.62 -7.95
CA LEU A 303 -27.15 -3.21 -6.87
C LEU A 303 -27.56 -1.89 -6.19
N LYS A 304 -27.98 -0.88 -6.99
CA LYS A 304 -28.29 0.45 -6.46
C LYS A 304 -29.40 0.48 -5.41
N PRO A 305 -30.58 -0.16 -5.58
CA PRO A 305 -31.60 -0.25 -4.54
C PRO A 305 -31.14 -1.02 -3.30
N LEU A 306 -30.34 -2.08 -3.46
CA LEU A 306 -29.75 -2.82 -2.34
C LEU A 306 -28.88 -1.91 -1.48
N LEU A 307 -27.95 -1.16 -2.09
CA LEU A 307 -27.07 -0.23 -1.37
C LEU A 307 -27.86 0.86 -0.64
N GLN A 308 -28.92 1.39 -1.25
CA GLN A 308 -29.79 2.36 -0.60
C GLN A 308 -30.51 1.78 0.63
N GLN A 309 -30.94 0.51 0.58
CA GLN A 309 -31.57 -0.16 1.71
C GLN A 309 -30.55 -0.46 2.80
N ALA A 310 -29.38 -1.01 2.44
CA ALA A 310 -28.30 -1.28 3.37
C ALA A 310 -27.83 -0.01 4.08
N THR A 311 -27.66 1.11 3.35
CA THR A 311 -27.29 2.40 3.94
C THR A 311 -28.34 2.90 4.94
N ARG A 312 -29.63 2.86 4.59
CA ARG A 312 -30.69 3.27 5.51
C ARG A 312 -30.75 2.43 6.77
N PHE A 313 -30.59 1.11 6.64
CA PHE A 313 -30.55 0.21 7.79
C PHE A 313 -29.28 0.48 8.64
N ALA A 314 -28.12 0.64 8.00
CA ALA A 314 -26.85 0.90 8.66
C ALA A 314 -26.92 2.17 9.54
N THR A 315 -27.34 3.30 8.97
CA THR A 315 -27.40 4.61 9.64
C THR A 315 -28.69 4.83 10.45
N GLY A 316 -29.47 3.80 10.66
CA GLY A 316 -30.71 3.84 11.41
C GLY A 316 -30.76 2.76 12.48
N GLU A 317 -31.47 1.66 12.22
CA GLU A 317 -31.72 0.60 13.21
C GLU A 317 -30.42 -0.08 13.70
N TYR A 318 -29.44 -0.29 12.81
CA TYR A 318 -28.20 -0.95 13.18
C TYR A 318 -27.33 -0.06 14.08
N GLU A 319 -27.13 1.20 13.72
CA GLU A 319 -26.40 2.17 14.55
C GLU A 319 -27.04 2.31 15.94
N GLN A 320 -28.39 2.39 16.02
CA GLN A 320 -29.11 2.46 17.28
C GLN A 320 -28.92 1.19 18.13
N ALA A 321 -28.88 0.02 17.50
CA ALA A 321 -28.66 -1.25 18.19
C ALA A 321 -27.23 -1.32 18.76
N LEU A 322 -26.21 -0.89 17.99
CA LEU A 322 -24.82 -0.82 18.47
C LEU A 322 -24.69 0.14 19.65
N MET A 323 -25.31 1.33 19.57
CA MET A 323 -25.32 2.31 20.67
C MET A 323 -26.02 1.80 21.94
N ALA A 324 -27.05 0.96 21.81
CA ALA A 324 -27.73 0.37 22.96
C ALA A 324 -26.82 -0.63 23.71
N GLY A 325 -25.86 -1.26 23.03
CA GLY A 325 -24.87 -2.16 23.62
C GLY A 325 -25.52 -3.22 24.51
N SER A 326 -25.02 -3.37 25.72
CA SER A 326 -25.53 -4.38 26.69
C SER A 326 -26.97 -4.15 27.18
N THR A 327 -27.61 -3.02 26.84
CA THR A 327 -29.01 -2.75 27.15
C THR A 327 -29.99 -3.21 26.06
N LEU A 328 -29.48 -3.69 24.93
CA LEU A 328 -30.29 -4.25 23.85
C LEU A 328 -30.92 -5.57 24.32
N SER A 329 -32.26 -5.72 24.13
CA SER A 329 -32.88 -6.99 24.49
C SER A 329 -32.46 -8.13 23.55
N PRO A 330 -32.40 -9.40 24.04
CA PRO A 330 -32.02 -10.54 23.19
C PRO A 330 -32.93 -10.71 21.96
N GLU A 331 -34.22 -10.38 22.08
CA GLU A 331 -35.17 -10.44 20.97
C GLU A 331 -34.80 -9.40 19.89
N ARG A 332 -34.49 -8.18 20.33
CA ARG A 332 -34.11 -7.11 19.41
C ARG A 332 -32.75 -7.37 18.78
N GLU A 333 -31.78 -7.87 19.53
CA GLU A 333 -30.49 -8.29 19.02
C GLU A 333 -30.61 -9.33 17.90
N LYS A 334 -31.45 -10.36 18.13
CA LYS A 334 -31.72 -11.38 17.12
C LYS A 334 -32.42 -10.82 15.87
N GLU A 335 -33.34 -9.87 16.04
CA GLU A 335 -33.99 -9.18 14.91
C GLU A 335 -32.96 -8.40 14.05
N ILE A 336 -32.05 -7.67 14.70
CA ILE A 336 -30.99 -6.94 14.03
C ILE A 336 -30.00 -7.91 13.35
N ALA A 337 -29.60 -8.99 14.02
CA ALA A 337 -28.76 -10.02 13.45
C ALA A 337 -29.37 -10.64 12.19
N GLN A 338 -30.72 -10.88 12.19
CA GLN A 338 -31.40 -11.36 10.99
C GLN A 338 -31.35 -10.36 9.83
N LYS A 339 -31.56 -9.06 10.10
CA LYS A 339 -31.47 -8.02 9.09
C LYS A 339 -30.03 -7.88 8.56
N LEU A 340 -29.03 -7.96 9.45
CA LEU A 340 -27.61 -8.00 9.05
C LEU A 340 -27.33 -9.19 8.13
N SER A 341 -27.80 -10.38 8.51
CA SER A 341 -27.69 -11.60 7.68
C SER A 341 -28.28 -11.39 6.29
N ASP A 342 -29.45 -10.75 6.20
CA ASP A 342 -30.11 -10.45 4.94
C ASP A 342 -29.26 -9.52 4.00
N PHE A 343 -28.41 -8.65 4.57
CA PHE A 343 -27.55 -7.76 3.82
C PHE A 343 -26.11 -8.28 3.64
N THR A 344 -25.61 -9.08 4.56
CA THR A 344 -24.23 -9.54 4.55
C THR A 344 -24.05 -10.96 4.04
N GLY A 345 -25.12 -11.76 4.03
CA GLY A 345 -25.03 -13.19 3.74
C GLY A 345 -24.41 -14.04 4.86
N LEU A 346 -24.02 -13.43 5.98
CA LEU A 346 -23.40 -14.14 7.11
C LEU A 346 -24.44 -14.86 7.96
N PRO A 347 -24.08 -15.99 8.60
CA PRO A 347 -25.00 -16.71 9.48
C PRO A 347 -25.41 -15.87 10.70
N VAL A 348 -26.69 -15.95 11.10
CA VAL A 348 -27.22 -15.22 12.28
C VAL A 348 -26.44 -15.54 13.55
N ASP A 349 -26.15 -16.83 13.77
CA ASP A 349 -25.40 -17.26 14.96
C ASP A 349 -23.95 -16.69 15.00
N TYR A 350 -23.33 -16.50 13.82
CA TYR A 350 -22.04 -15.83 13.71
C TYR A 350 -22.14 -14.35 14.10
N LEU A 351 -23.14 -13.66 13.57
CA LEU A 351 -23.41 -12.25 13.87
C LEU A 351 -23.70 -12.00 15.36
N LEU A 352 -24.45 -12.89 16.00
CA LEU A 352 -24.72 -12.84 17.45
C LEU A 352 -23.44 -13.07 18.27
N LYS A 353 -22.58 -14.03 17.89
CA LYS A 353 -21.27 -14.26 18.54
C LYS A 353 -20.31 -13.10 18.39
N ALA A 354 -20.44 -12.32 17.32
CA ALA A 354 -19.67 -11.12 17.08
C ALA A 354 -20.25 -9.86 17.74
N ASP A 355 -21.25 -9.96 18.61
CA ASP A 355 -21.99 -8.83 19.18
C ASP A 355 -22.43 -7.82 18.10
N LEU A 356 -22.87 -8.31 16.96
CA LEU A 356 -23.23 -7.56 15.75
C LEU A 356 -22.08 -6.74 15.11
N ARG A 357 -20.83 -6.89 15.58
CA ARG A 357 -19.65 -6.13 15.19
C ARG A 357 -18.71 -6.98 14.32
N VAL A 358 -18.89 -6.90 13.03
CA VAL A 358 -18.08 -7.66 12.05
C VAL A 358 -17.02 -6.77 11.44
N THR A 359 -15.76 -7.09 11.67
CA THR A 359 -14.61 -6.40 11.03
C THR A 359 -14.46 -6.82 9.57
N GLY A 360 -13.61 -6.10 8.80
CA GLY A 360 -13.31 -6.44 7.41
C GLY A 360 -12.78 -7.87 7.26
N GLY A 361 -11.77 -8.24 8.03
CA GLY A 361 -11.20 -9.60 7.99
C GLY A 361 -12.20 -10.70 8.41
N MET A 362 -13.04 -10.44 9.41
CA MET A 362 -14.11 -11.38 9.78
C MET A 362 -15.10 -11.62 8.64
N PHE A 363 -15.52 -10.54 7.95
CA PHE A 363 -16.42 -10.62 6.81
C PHE A 363 -15.81 -11.37 5.62
N GLU A 364 -14.58 -11.02 5.24
CA GLU A 364 -13.83 -11.62 4.14
C GLU A 364 -13.67 -13.14 4.33
N HIS A 365 -13.35 -13.55 5.55
CA HIS A 365 -13.18 -14.95 5.91
C HIS A 365 -14.52 -15.72 5.93
N GLU A 366 -15.57 -15.16 6.54
CA GLU A 366 -16.81 -15.89 6.81
C GLU A 366 -17.75 -15.97 5.61
N LEU A 367 -17.74 -14.98 4.69
CA LEU A 367 -18.71 -14.89 3.59
C LEU A 367 -18.79 -16.17 2.73
N GLN A 368 -17.65 -16.80 2.47
CA GLN A 368 -17.53 -18.00 1.64
C GLN A 368 -16.89 -19.19 2.39
N ASN A 369 -16.84 -19.12 3.71
CA ASN A 369 -16.17 -20.12 4.56
C ASN A 369 -16.68 -21.55 4.34
N GLY A 370 -17.98 -21.73 4.07
CA GLY A 370 -18.55 -23.05 3.74
C GLY A 370 -18.04 -23.70 2.46
N GLU A 371 -17.27 -22.96 1.64
CA GLU A 371 -16.63 -23.40 0.41
C GLU A 371 -15.10 -23.44 0.52
N ASP A 372 -14.54 -23.25 1.73
CA ASP A 372 -13.11 -23.13 2.01
C ASP A 372 -12.44 -22.01 1.19
N ILE A 373 -13.18 -20.92 0.95
CA ILE A 373 -12.77 -19.77 0.15
C ILE A 373 -12.83 -18.51 1.00
N THR A 374 -11.84 -17.64 0.84
CA THR A 374 -11.81 -16.28 1.39
C THR A 374 -11.95 -15.24 0.29
N THR A 375 -12.59 -14.12 0.59
CA THR A 375 -12.67 -12.94 -0.30
C THR A 375 -11.42 -12.08 -0.23
N GLY A 376 -11.09 -11.41 -1.33
CA GLY A 376 -9.96 -10.49 -1.37
C GLY A 376 -10.22 -9.21 -0.56
N ARG A 377 -9.20 -8.73 0.17
CA ARG A 377 -9.30 -7.53 1.00
C ARG A 377 -9.33 -6.22 0.20
N LEU A 378 -8.50 -6.08 -0.83
CA LEU A 378 -8.37 -4.83 -1.60
C LEU A 378 -9.39 -4.75 -2.74
N ASP A 379 -9.75 -5.88 -3.30
CA ASP A 379 -10.84 -6.03 -4.26
C ASP A 379 -11.65 -7.27 -3.88
N THR A 380 -12.80 -7.04 -3.29
CA THR A 380 -13.66 -8.10 -2.76
C THR A 380 -14.34 -8.95 -3.82
N ARG A 381 -14.18 -8.63 -5.12
CA ARG A 381 -14.59 -9.51 -6.24
C ARG A 381 -13.67 -10.73 -6.36
N PHE A 382 -12.40 -10.59 -5.94
CA PHE A 382 -11.48 -11.71 -5.89
C PHE A 382 -11.87 -12.68 -4.79
N SER A 383 -11.63 -13.95 -5.03
CA SER A 383 -11.72 -15.01 -4.03
C SER A 383 -10.69 -16.08 -4.33
N GLY A 384 -10.28 -16.80 -3.31
CA GLY A 384 -9.29 -17.86 -3.41
C GLY A 384 -9.33 -18.80 -2.20
N PRO A 385 -8.60 -19.93 -2.26
CA PRO A 385 -8.53 -20.87 -1.16
C PRO A 385 -8.10 -20.17 0.14
N SER A 386 -8.79 -20.45 1.23
CA SER A 386 -8.35 -20.01 2.54
C SER A 386 -7.06 -20.75 2.91
N MET A 387 -5.98 -20.01 3.17
CA MET A 387 -4.68 -20.58 3.57
C MET A 387 -4.68 -21.00 5.04
N ASP A 388 -5.54 -20.39 5.84
CA ASP A 388 -5.75 -20.69 7.24
C ASP A 388 -7.24 -20.56 7.57
N PRO A 389 -8.04 -21.64 7.49
CA PRO A 389 -9.47 -21.60 7.75
C PRO A 389 -9.83 -21.24 9.19
N LEU A 390 -8.86 -21.26 10.10
CA LEU A 390 -9.03 -20.86 11.51
C LEU A 390 -8.34 -19.52 11.82
N GLY A 391 -7.55 -19.00 10.90
CA GLY A 391 -6.79 -17.78 11.05
C GLY A 391 -7.58 -16.50 10.72
N LYS A 392 -6.92 -15.38 10.89
CA LYS A 392 -7.49 -14.05 10.63
C LYS A 392 -7.19 -13.52 9.22
N GLU A 393 -6.51 -14.30 8.37
CA GLU A 393 -6.12 -13.88 7.01
C GLU A 393 -6.32 -14.99 5.99
#